data_ab28870507fa922ff4f088960d96f083
#
_entry.id   ab28870507fa922ff4f088960d96f083
#
_cell.length_a   1.000
_cell.length_b   1.000
_cell.length_c   1.000
_cell.angle_alpha   90.00
_cell.angle_beta   90.00
_cell.angle_gamma   90.00
#
_symmetry.space_group_name_H-M   'P 1'
#
loop_
_entity.id
_entity.type
_entity.pdbx_description
1 polymer ?
#
loop_
_entity_poly.entity_id
_entity_poly.type
_entity_poly.pdbx_seq_one_letter_code
_entity_poly.pdbx_strand_id
1 'polypeptide(L)'
;MAKGSVRKKGKKWYYRFYVEDASGNLVQKEYAGTESKSETEKLLRQAMDDYESKKFIAKSENITVGELLDIWAEEELKTGTLSNGTVQNYLGAITNIKKHPISERKLKNVTSEHLQAFFDLLSFGGTYPDGSERKGYSKDYIRSFSAVLQQSFRFAVSPKQYITFNPMQYIKLKYQTDEVDLFSDDDMDGDIQPIPREDYERLIEFLQDYNPPAILPIQIAYYAGLRIGEACGLAWQDVNLEEQCLTIRRSIRYDGSRHKNIIGPTKRKKVRIVDFGDTLTEILKAARREQLKSRMQYGELYHRNYYKEVHVNLKISTSTSYGTPTPATCSRMGQLRKMYRNC
;
A
#
# COMPACT_ATOMS: atom_id res chain seq x y z
N MET A 1 19.45 27.94 -15.63
CA MET A 1 19.01 29.36 -15.62
C MET A 1 19.22 29.93 -17.00
N ALA A 2 18.15 30.45 -17.60
CA ALA A 2 18.24 31.17 -18.88
C ALA A 2 19.10 32.41 -18.71
N LYS A 3 20.03 32.66 -19.65
CA LYS A 3 20.85 33.88 -19.65
C LYS A 3 20.12 34.97 -20.44
N GLY A 4 19.73 36.05 -19.78
CA GLY A 4 19.12 37.21 -20.40
C GLY A 4 20.01 38.43 -20.30
N SER A 5 19.80 39.43 -21.16
CA SER A 5 20.52 40.70 -21.14
C SER A 5 19.62 41.85 -21.59
N VAL A 6 19.94 43.07 -21.14
CA VAL A 6 19.26 44.30 -21.56
C VAL A 6 20.21 45.15 -22.39
N ARG A 7 19.71 45.84 -23.40
CA ARG A 7 20.46 46.77 -24.21
C ARG A 7 19.64 48.00 -24.56
N LYS A 8 20.32 49.17 -24.71
CA LYS A 8 19.68 50.41 -25.11
C LYS A 8 19.62 50.53 -26.63
N LYS A 9 18.47 50.87 -27.16
CA LYS A 9 18.27 51.22 -28.57
C LYS A 9 17.49 52.54 -28.64
N GLY A 10 18.16 53.59 -29.06
CA GLY A 10 17.59 54.95 -29.08
C GLY A 10 17.17 55.42 -27.68
N LYS A 11 15.92 55.84 -27.49
CA LYS A 11 15.37 56.30 -26.22
C LYS A 11 14.90 55.18 -25.27
N LYS A 12 14.78 53.96 -25.77
CA LYS A 12 14.23 52.81 -25.00
C LYS A 12 15.23 51.72 -24.75
N TRP A 13 15.04 50.98 -23.67
CA TRP A 13 15.75 49.73 -23.36
C TRP A 13 14.97 48.55 -23.92
N TYR A 14 15.69 47.53 -24.34
CA TYR A 14 15.19 46.27 -24.84
C TYR A 14 15.79 45.16 -24.00
N TYR A 15 15.01 44.10 -23.75
CA TYR A 15 15.48 42.90 -23.09
C TYR A 15 15.43 41.70 -24.05
N ARG A 16 16.35 40.77 -23.89
CA ARG A 16 16.45 39.56 -24.70
C ARG A 16 16.89 38.40 -23.85
N PHE A 17 16.32 37.20 -24.16
CA PHE A 17 16.71 35.96 -23.55
C PHE A 17 16.47 34.82 -24.54
N TYR A 18 17.03 33.62 -24.21
CA TYR A 18 16.90 32.43 -25.07
C TYR A 18 15.61 31.69 -24.74
N VAL A 19 14.89 31.32 -25.79
CA VAL A 19 13.68 30.46 -25.72
C VAL A 19 13.89 29.25 -26.64
N GLU A 20 13.36 28.10 -26.26
CA GLU A 20 13.34 26.94 -27.16
C GLU A 20 12.24 27.10 -28.21
N ASP A 21 12.57 26.83 -29.48
CA ASP A 21 11.58 26.74 -30.54
C ASP A 21 10.86 25.39 -30.54
N ALA A 22 9.93 25.18 -31.48
CA ALA A 22 9.17 23.93 -31.60
C ALA A 22 10.05 22.70 -31.90
N SER A 23 11.29 22.92 -32.34
CA SER A 23 12.27 21.89 -32.67
C SER A 23 13.29 21.64 -31.54
N GLY A 24 13.16 22.34 -30.40
CA GLY A 24 14.07 22.21 -29.27
C GLY A 24 15.35 23.05 -29.37
N ASN A 25 15.49 23.92 -30.40
CA ASN A 25 16.65 24.76 -30.55
C ASN A 25 16.50 26.04 -29.76
N LEU A 26 17.62 26.53 -29.17
CA LEU A 26 17.65 27.77 -28.42
C LEU A 26 17.72 28.97 -29.39
N VAL A 27 16.64 29.71 -29.47
CA VAL A 27 16.53 30.95 -30.28
C VAL A 27 16.48 32.16 -29.35
N GLN A 28 17.29 33.18 -29.65
CA GLN A 28 17.26 34.43 -28.91
C GLN A 28 16.11 35.31 -29.39
N LYS A 29 15.18 35.66 -28.49
CA LYS A 29 14.11 36.64 -28.75
C LYS A 29 14.36 37.95 -28.01
N GLU A 30 14.05 39.04 -28.69
CA GLU A 30 14.20 40.41 -28.17
C GLU A 30 12.81 41.07 -28.04
N TYR A 31 12.59 41.74 -26.91
CA TYR A 31 11.34 42.41 -26.59
C TYR A 31 11.61 43.87 -26.20
N ALA A 32 10.68 44.78 -26.53
CA ALA A 32 10.76 46.17 -26.14
C ALA A 32 10.49 46.32 -24.61
N GLY A 33 11.34 47.03 -23.92
CA GLY A 33 11.16 47.43 -22.53
C GLY A 33 10.71 48.87 -22.40
N THR A 34 11.18 49.55 -21.34
CA THR A 34 10.84 50.92 -20.99
C THR A 34 12.01 51.88 -21.27
N GLU A 35 11.84 53.13 -20.95
CA GLU A 35 12.95 54.12 -20.98
C GLU A 35 13.91 53.96 -19.80
N SER A 36 13.49 53.24 -18.75
CA SER A 36 14.30 52.95 -17.57
C SER A 36 14.99 51.61 -17.70
N LYS A 37 16.30 51.55 -17.42
CA LYS A 37 17.08 50.30 -17.38
C LYS A 37 16.59 49.37 -16.29
N SER A 38 16.35 49.91 -15.08
CA SER A 38 15.94 49.13 -13.91
C SER A 38 14.57 48.46 -14.10
N GLU A 39 13.62 49.18 -14.70
CA GLU A 39 12.31 48.63 -15.03
C GLU A 39 12.38 47.53 -16.11
N THR A 40 13.22 47.77 -17.14
CA THR A 40 13.46 46.76 -18.19
C THR A 40 14.15 45.53 -17.66
N GLU A 41 15.02 45.63 -16.66
CA GLU A 41 15.59 44.46 -15.96
C GLU A 41 14.55 43.69 -15.13
N LYS A 42 13.57 44.40 -14.52
CA LYS A 42 12.44 43.74 -13.84
C LYS A 42 11.56 42.97 -14.84
N LEU A 43 11.25 43.61 -15.98
CA LEU A 43 10.49 42.96 -17.05
C LEU A 43 11.23 41.75 -17.62
N LEU A 44 12.54 41.80 -17.77
CA LEU A 44 13.35 40.66 -18.18
C LEU A 44 13.23 39.49 -17.17
N ARG A 45 13.37 39.76 -15.87
CA ARG A 45 13.25 38.73 -14.83
C ARG A 45 11.84 38.08 -14.86
N GLN A 46 10.83 38.93 -14.90
CA GLN A 46 9.44 38.46 -14.96
C GLN A 46 9.17 37.61 -16.22
N ALA A 47 9.67 38.08 -17.39
CA ALA A 47 9.50 37.29 -18.65
C ALA A 47 10.27 35.97 -18.63
N MET A 48 11.44 35.94 -17.97
CA MET A 48 12.20 34.69 -17.78
C MET A 48 11.49 33.74 -16.84
N ASP A 49 10.96 34.24 -15.72
CA ASP A 49 10.16 33.44 -14.76
C ASP A 49 8.89 32.92 -15.42
N ASP A 50 8.18 33.74 -16.17
CA ASP A 50 6.99 33.35 -16.93
C ASP A 50 7.31 32.26 -18.00
N TYR A 51 8.45 32.41 -18.67
CA TYR A 51 8.88 31.43 -19.66
C TYR A 51 9.28 30.12 -19.02
N GLU A 52 10.01 30.13 -17.91
CA GLU A 52 10.36 28.92 -17.16
C GLU A 52 9.10 28.23 -16.61
N SER A 53 8.16 28.99 -16.06
CA SER A 53 6.86 28.48 -15.60
C SER A 53 6.05 27.85 -16.73
N LYS A 54 5.96 28.50 -17.90
CA LYS A 54 5.30 27.95 -19.07
C LYS A 54 5.98 26.71 -19.62
N LYS A 55 7.30 26.64 -19.56
CA LYS A 55 8.08 25.47 -19.97
C LYS A 55 7.80 24.27 -19.08
N PHE A 56 7.64 24.48 -17.76
CA PHE A 56 7.21 23.45 -16.82
C PHE A 56 5.75 23.02 -17.08
N ILE A 57 4.86 23.97 -17.34
CA ILE A 57 3.46 23.69 -17.69
C ILE A 57 3.39 22.92 -19.02
N ALA A 58 4.22 23.24 -20.01
CA ALA A 58 4.23 22.54 -21.30
C ALA A 58 4.63 21.06 -21.17
N LYS A 59 5.56 20.72 -20.26
CA LYS A 59 5.91 19.31 -19.98
C LYS A 59 4.77 18.52 -19.34
N SER A 60 3.87 19.18 -18.59
CA SER A 60 2.73 18.56 -17.90
C SER A 60 1.43 18.64 -18.71
N GLU A 61 1.42 19.29 -19.89
CA GLU A 61 0.19 19.62 -20.61
C GLU A 61 -0.72 18.44 -20.92
N ASN A 62 -0.14 17.26 -21.05
CA ASN A 62 -0.89 16.05 -21.41
C ASN A 62 -0.92 14.98 -20.31
N ILE A 63 -0.16 15.11 -19.23
CA ILE A 63 -0.07 14.08 -18.19
C ILE A 63 -1.35 14.09 -17.35
N THR A 64 -1.97 12.91 -17.21
CA THR A 64 -3.12 12.67 -16.34
C THR A 64 -2.68 12.24 -14.94
N VAL A 65 -3.63 12.26 -13.98
CA VAL A 65 -3.38 11.71 -12.64
C VAL A 65 -3.03 10.24 -12.69
N GLY A 66 -3.71 9.46 -13.55
CA GLY A 66 -3.44 8.02 -13.71
C GLY A 66 -2.03 7.75 -14.22
N GLU A 67 -1.56 8.51 -15.21
CA GLU A 67 -0.19 8.41 -15.74
C GLU A 67 0.86 8.85 -14.70
N LEU A 68 0.57 9.90 -13.92
CA LEU A 68 1.44 10.29 -12.82
C LEU A 68 1.60 9.15 -11.81
N LEU A 69 0.50 8.48 -11.45
CA LEU A 69 0.53 7.36 -10.51
C LEU A 69 1.38 6.19 -11.03
N ASP A 70 1.32 5.91 -12.34
CA ASP A 70 2.15 4.86 -12.96
C ASP A 70 3.63 5.25 -12.92
N ILE A 71 3.96 6.47 -13.33
CA ILE A 71 5.35 6.98 -13.32
C ILE A 71 5.91 6.95 -11.89
N TRP A 72 5.14 7.44 -10.92
CA TRP A 72 5.55 7.43 -9.52
C TRP A 72 5.73 6.00 -8.97
N ALA A 73 4.82 5.09 -9.34
CA ALA A 73 4.91 3.69 -8.91
C ALA A 73 6.19 3.01 -9.44
N GLU A 74 6.57 3.25 -10.68
CA GLU A 74 7.77 2.65 -11.27
C GLU A 74 9.06 3.29 -10.75
N GLU A 75 9.11 4.62 -10.66
CA GLU A 75 10.35 5.32 -10.37
C GLU A 75 10.64 5.47 -8.87
N GLU A 76 9.63 5.58 -8.02
CA GLU A 76 9.82 5.84 -6.58
C GLU A 76 9.26 4.73 -5.69
N LEU A 77 8.02 4.27 -5.94
CA LEU A 77 7.38 3.30 -5.06
C LEU A 77 8.07 1.93 -5.09
N LYS A 78 8.35 1.39 -6.29
CA LYS A 78 8.96 0.07 -6.47
C LYS A 78 10.47 0.05 -6.18
N THR A 79 11.15 1.19 -6.36
CA THR A 79 12.59 1.33 -6.13
C THR A 79 12.93 1.76 -4.69
N GLY A 80 11.92 2.20 -3.94
CA GLY A 80 12.07 2.71 -2.58
C GLY A 80 12.32 1.62 -1.53
N THR A 81 12.49 2.07 -0.28
CA THR A 81 12.80 1.22 0.89
C THR A 81 11.57 0.69 1.62
N LEU A 82 10.38 0.89 1.06
CA LEU A 82 9.13 0.48 1.68
C LEU A 82 9.00 -1.04 1.76
N SER A 83 8.30 -1.53 2.78
CA SER A 83 8.03 -2.96 2.89
C SER A 83 7.17 -3.44 1.71
N ASN A 84 7.41 -4.66 1.24
CA ASN A 84 6.61 -5.22 0.13
C ASN A 84 5.10 -5.16 0.41
N GLY A 85 4.64 -5.40 1.65
CA GLY A 85 3.23 -5.26 2.02
C GLY A 85 2.70 -3.84 1.83
N THR A 86 3.49 -2.81 2.14
CA THR A 86 3.12 -1.41 1.91
C THR A 86 3.04 -1.10 0.42
N VAL A 87 4.03 -1.58 -0.36
CA VAL A 87 4.04 -1.43 -1.82
C VAL A 87 2.79 -2.05 -2.44
N GLN A 88 2.43 -3.29 -2.05
CA GLN A 88 1.22 -3.97 -2.56
C GLN A 88 -0.06 -3.22 -2.18
N ASN A 89 -0.17 -2.70 -0.95
CA ASN A 89 -1.31 -1.87 -0.54
C ASN A 89 -1.42 -0.60 -1.39
N TYR A 90 -0.30 0.07 -1.66
CA TYR A 90 -0.30 1.28 -2.49
C TYR A 90 -0.62 0.98 -3.95
N LEU A 91 -0.12 -0.12 -4.51
CA LEU A 91 -0.51 -0.57 -5.86
C LEU A 91 -2.00 -0.89 -5.95
N GLY A 92 -2.57 -1.51 -4.91
CA GLY A 92 -4.01 -1.72 -4.80
C GLY A 92 -4.80 -0.41 -4.75
N ALA A 93 -4.33 0.57 -3.98
CA ALA A 93 -4.92 1.91 -3.94
C ALA A 93 -4.83 2.61 -5.30
N ILE A 94 -3.69 2.56 -5.99
CA ILE A 94 -3.51 3.09 -7.36
C ILE A 94 -4.52 2.48 -8.31
N THR A 95 -4.66 1.15 -8.30
CA THR A 95 -5.62 0.43 -9.16
C THR A 95 -7.06 0.93 -8.93
N ASN A 96 -7.44 1.20 -7.69
CA ASN A 96 -8.77 1.71 -7.36
C ASN A 96 -8.93 3.21 -7.70
N ILE A 97 -7.90 4.04 -7.50
CA ILE A 97 -7.93 5.45 -7.94
C ILE A 97 -8.11 5.51 -9.46
N LYS A 98 -7.45 4.64 -10.21
CA LYS A 98 -7.54 4.60 -11.69
C LYS A 98 -8.92 4.22 -12.22
N LYS A 99 -9.78 3.60 -11.41
CA LYS A 99 -11.18 3.33 -11.76
C LYS A 99 -12.09 4.57 -11.62
N HIS A 100 -11.61 5.62 -10.95
CA HIS A 100 -12.37 6.85 -10.73
C HIS A 100 -12.00 7.91 -11.79
N PRO A 101 -12.95 8.73 -12.29
CA PRO A 101 -12.70 9.75 -13.30
C PRO A 101 -11.62 10.78 -12.95
N ILE A 102 -11.26 10.90 -11.66
CA ILE A 102 -10.15 11.75 -11.23
C ILE A 102 -8.84 11.34 -11.91
N SER A 103 -8.66 10.06 -12.25
CA SER A 103 -7.46 9.54 -12.90
C SER A 103 -7.27 10.04 -14.32
N GLU A 104 -8.36 10.35 -15.02
CA GLU A 104 -8.33 10.83 -16.40
C GLU A 104 -8.12 12.35 -16.51
N ARG A 105 -8.22 13.05 -15.36
CA ARG A 105 -8.01 14.50 -15.35
C ARG A 105 -6.52 14.83 -15.57
N LYS A 106 -6.28 15.83 -16.43
CA LYS A 106 -4.94 16.38 -16.63
C LYS A 106 -4.46 17.05 -15.34
N LEU A 107 -3.21 16.85 -14.96
CA LEU A 107 -2.63 17.37 -13.71
C LEU A 107 -2.85 18.88 -13.53
N LYS A 108 -2.67 19.65 -14.59
CA LYS A 108 -2.89 21.11 -14.58
C LYS A 108 -4.31 21.53 -14.22
N ASN A 109 -5.29 20.65 -14.41
CA ASN A 109 -6.71 20.92 -14.18
C ASN A 109 -7.22 20.30 -12.86
N VAL A 110 -6.36 19.66 -12.10
CA VAL A 110 -6.71 19.09 -10.79
C VAL A 110 -6.65 20.18 -9.74
N THR A 111 -7.79 20.43 -9.11
CA THR A 111 -7.91 21.37 -7.99
C THR A 111 -8.08 20.63 -6.68
N SER A 112 -7.88 21.32 -5.56
CA SER A 112 -8.18 20.77 -4.24
C SER A 112 -9.67 20.41 -4.09
N GLU A 113 -10.57 21.13 -4.75
CA GLU A 113 -12.00 20.80 -4.75
C GLU A 113 -12.29 19.44 -5.39
N HIS A 114 -11.67 19.15 -6.53
CA HIS A 114 -11.80 17.84 -7.18
C HIS A 114 -11.32 16.69 -6.30
N LEU A 115 -10.19 16.88 -5.62
CA LEU A 115 -9.64 15.89 -4.70
C LEU A 115 -10.47 15.78 -3.42
N GLN A 116 -10.99 16.90 -2.90
CA GLN A 116 -11.90 16.87 -1.74
C GLN A 116 -13.17 16.10 -2.05
N ALA A 117 -13.81 16.37 -3.19
CA ALA A 117 -15.01 15.64 -3.64
C ALA A 117 -14.73 14.13 -3.80
N PHE A 118 -13.54 13.77 -4.33
CA PHE A 118 -13.11 12.37 -4.39
C PHE A 118 -13.00 11.75 -3.01
N PHE A 119 -12.36 12.41 -2.03
CA PHE A 119 -12.23 11.90 -0.68
C PHE A 119 -13.56 11.89 0.08
N ASP A 120 -14.43 12.87 -0.13
CA ASP A 120 -15.77 12.88 0.47
C ASP A 120 -16.61 11.70 -0.04
N LEU A 121 -16.52 11.36 -1.34
CA LEU A 121 -17.16 10.17 -1.90
C LEU A 121 -16.58 8.87 -1.31
N LEU A 122 -15.27 8.78 -1.12
CA LEU A 122 -14.65 7.62 -0.48
C LEU A 122 -15.06 7.48 0.99
N SER A 123 -15.23 8.60 1.70
CA SER A 123 -15.52 8.62 3.14
C SER A 123 -16.98 8.32 3.44
N PHE A 124 -17.89 8.92 2.70
CA PHE A 124 -19.32 8.83 2.97
C PHE A 124 -20.06 7.85 2.05
N GLY A 125 -19.40 7.41 0.98
CA GLY A 125 -20.05 6.63 -0.05
C GLY A 125 -20.96 7.49 -0.93
N GLY A 126 -21.81 6.83 -1.70
CA GLY A 126 -22.76 7.46 -2.63
C GLY A 126 -22.71 6.79 -4.00
N THR A 127 -23.26 7.47 -4.99
CA THR A 127 -23.28 6.98 -6.37
C THR A 127 -21.92 7.22 -7.02
N TYR A 128 -21.27 6.15 -7.40
CA TYR A 128 -19.99 6.19 -8.12
C TYR A 128 -20.22 6.49 -9.61
N PRO A 129 -19.19 6.94 -10.33
CA PRO A 129 -19.30 7.27 -11.75
C PRO A 129 -19.75 6.12 -12.66
N ASP A 130 -19.60 4.88 -12.20
CA ASP A 130 -20.10 3.67 -12.86
C ASP A 130 -21.58 3.39 -12.58
N GLY A 131 -22.27 4.29 -11.88
CA GLY A 131 -23.68 4.16 -11.48
C GLY A 131 -23.91 3.26 -10.27
N SER A 132 -22.88 2.65 -9.68
CA SER A 132 -23.02 1.80 -8.50
C SER A 132 -23.12 2.64 -7.22
N GLU A 133 -24.02 2.28 -6.32
CA GLU A 133 -24.02 2.82 -4.96
C GLU A 133 -23.09 2.00 -4.07
N ARG A 134 -22.22 2.67 -3.34
CA ARG A 134 -21.27 2.04 -2.42
C ARG A 134 -21.24 2.76 -1.08
N LYS A 135 -21.05 1.99 -0.02
CA LYS A 135 -20.79 2.55 1.31
C LYS A 135 -19.39 3.17 1.36
N GLY A 136 -19.19 4.09 2.29
CA GLY A 136 -17.88 4.66 2.56
C GLY A 136 -16.85 3.60 2.97
N TYR A 137 -15.60 3.88 2.71
CA TYR A 137 -14.48 3.03 3.09
C TYR A 137 -14.05 3.30 4.53
N SER A 138 -13.35 2.32 5.12
CA SER A 138 -12.75 2.48 6.45
C SER A 138 -11.67 3.57 6.46
N LYS A 139 -11.49 4.20 7.62
CA LYS A 139 -10.50 5.25 7.86
C LYS A 139 -9.09 4.87 7.38
N ASP A 140 -8.64 3.64 7.64
CA ASP A 140 -7.30 3.19 7.26
C ASP A 140 -7.15 3.01 5.76
N TYR A 141 -8.22 2.60 5.09
CA TYR A 141 -8.23 2.48 3.64
C TYR A 141 -8.16 3.86 2.97
N ILE A 142 -8.94 4.84 3.45
CA ILE A 142 -8.90 6.24 2.97
C ILE A 142 -7.50 6.84 3.18
N ARG A 143 -6.85 6.56 4.31
CA ARG A 143 -5.47 6.99 4.58
C ARG A 143 -4.48 6.45 3.54
N SER A 144 -4.68 5.22 3.05
CA SER A 144 -3.83 4.64 2.01
C SER A 144 -3.95 5.41 0.69
N PHE A 145 -5.17 5.81 0.28
CA PHE A 145 -5.39 6.66 -0.89
C PHE A 145 -4.74 8.04 -0.72
N SER A 146 -4.93 8.64 0.46
CA SER A 146 -4.32 9.93 0.77
C SER A 146 -2.80 9.87 0.69
N ALA A 147 -2.19 8.83 1.26
CA ALA A 147 -0.73 8.66 1.23
C ALA A 147 -0.21 8.52 -0.22
N VAL A 148 -0.89 7.75 -1.06
CA VAL A 148 -0.53 7.57 -2.47
C VAL A 148 -0.62 8.90 -3.22
N LEU A 149 -1.76 9.60 -3.14
CA LEU A 149 -1.93 10.87 -3.83
C LEU A 149 -1.00 11.96 -3.28
N GLN A 150 -0.81 12.06 -1.97
CA GLN A 150 0.11 13.01 -1.36
C GLN A 150 1.55 12.83 -1.87
N GLN A 151 2.02 11.59 -1.93
CA GLN A 151 3.39 11.28 -2.38
C GLN A 151 3.55 11.47 -3.88
N SER A 152 2.59 11.00 -4.69
CA SER A 152 2.65 11.15 -6.14
C SER A 152 2.56 12.62 -6.59
N PHE A 153 1.70 13.44 -5.96
CA PHE A 153 1.66 14.87 -6.25
C PHE A 153 2.91 15.62 -5.74
N ARG A 154 3.50 15.19 -4.61
CA ARG A 154 4.80 15.71 -4.17
C ARG A 154 5.89 15.41 -5.20
N PHE A 155 5.93 14.19 -5.72
CA PHE A 155 6.84 13.78 -6.78
C PHE A 155 6.60 14.58 -8.08
N ALA A 156 5.37 14.92 -8.41
CA ALA A 156 5.03 15.78 -9.55
C ALA A 156 5.53 17.22 -9.38
N VAL A 157 5.58 17.74 -8.13
CA VAL A 157 6.19 19.05 -7.84
C VAL A 157 7.71 18.97 -7.89
N SER A 158 8.29 17.98 -7.20
CA SER A 158 9.74 17.75 -7.14
C SER A 158 10.01 16.26 -6.97
N PRO A 159 10.80 15.61 -7.84
CA PRO A 159 11.74 16.19 -8.82
C PRO A 159 11.17 16.48 -10.22
N LYS A 160 9.94 16.02 -10.54
CA LYS A 160 9.42 16.03 -11.93
C LYS A 160 9.07 17.43 -12.46
N GLN A 161 8.70 18.35 -11.57
CA GLN A 161 8.30 19.71 -11.95
C GLN A 161 7.15 19.76 -12.98
N TYR A 162 6.20 18.83 -12.89
CA TYR A 162 5.00 18.79 -13.74
C TYR A 162 3.96 19.83 -13.31
N ILE A 163 3.93 20.15 -12.01
CA ILE A 163 3.07 21.17 -11.38
C ILE A 163 3.86 22.01 -10.39
N THR A 164 3.39 23.21 -10.10
CA THR A 164 4.07 24.17 -9.23
C THR A 164 3.74 24.00 -7.75
N PHE A 165 2.58 23.37 -7.43
CA PHE A 165 2.17 23.14 -6.04
C PHE A 165 1.42 21.80 -5.93
N ASN A 166 1.38 21.26 -4.73
CA ASN A 166 0.67 20.01 -4.44
C ASN A 166 -0.77 20.31 -3.96
N PRO A 167 -1.82 19.99 -4.76
CA PRO A 167 -3.20 20.29 -4.38
C PRO A 167 -3.69 19.48 -3.17
N MET A 168 -3.00 18.40 -2.80
CA MET A 168 -3.31 17.60 -1.61
C MET A 168 -3.06 18.34 -0.28
N GLN A 169 -2.29 19.46 -0.28
CA GLN A 169 -1.99 20.21 0.95
C GLN A 169 -3.22 20.79 1.63
N TYR A 170 -4.29 21.04 0.88
CA TYR A 170 -5.52 21.66 1.39
C TYR A 170 -6.65 20.65 1.65
N ILE A 171 -6.41 19.36 1.46
CA ILE A 171 -7.42 18.31 1.66
C ILE A 171 -7.62 18.04 3.15
N LYS A 172 -8.88 18.05 3.56
CA LYS A 172 -9.30 17.65 4.90
C LYS A 172 -9.97 16.29 4.81
N LEU A 173 -9.31 15.28 5.34
CA LEU A 173 -9.91 13.94 5.41
C LEU A 173 -11.02 13.94 6.47
N LYS A 174 -12.22 13.63 6.04
CA LYS A 174 -13.38 13.40 6.90
C LYS A 174 -13.60 11.88 6.97
N TYR A 175 -14.10 11.40 8.06
CA TYR A 175 -14.40 10.00 8.27
C TYR A 175 -15.84 9.89 8.77
N GLN A 176 -16.56 8.84 8.36
CA GLN A 176 -17.75 8.45 9.07
C GLN A 176 -17.32 8.12 10.52
N THR A 177 -17.85 8.85 11.47
CA THR A 177 -17.89 8.40 12.85
C THR A 177 -19.15 7.55 12.92
N ASP A 178 -19.01 6.26 13.17
CA ASP A 178 -20.14 5.48 13.63
C ASP A 178 -20.70 6.20 14.85
N GLU A 179 -22.02 6.45 14.87
CA GLU A 179 -22.67 6.97 16.06
C GLU A 179 -22.40 5.94 17.16
N VAL A 180 -21.54 6.33 18.09
CA VAL A 180 -21.28 5.53 19.28
C VAL A 180 -22.58 5.63 20.08
N ASP A 181 -23.31 4.53 20.16
CA ASP A 181 -24.45 4.44 21.09
C ASP A 181 -23.88 4.40 22.50
N LEU A 182 -23.81 5.58 23.12
CA LEU A 182 -23.28 5.77 24.48
C LEU A 182 -24.00 4.94 25.55
N PHE A 183 -25.06 4.23 25.17
CA PHE A 183 -25.87 3.40 26.07
C PHE A 183 -25.78 1.91 25.76
N SER A 184 -25.01 1.50 24.73
CA SER A 184 -24.74 0.08 24.51
C SER A 184 -23.55 -0.32 25.39
N ASP A 185 -23.74 -1.31 26.24
CA ASP A 185 -22.69 -1.91 27.08
C ASP A 185 -21.56 -2.54 26.23
N ASP A 186 -21.76 -2.68 24.91
CA ASP A 186 -20.81 -3.24 23.96
C ASP A 186 -19.72 -2.24 23.48
N ASP A 187 -19.83 -0.94 23.79
CA ASP A 187 -18.96 0.12 23.25
C ASP A 187 -17.81 0.56 24.15
N MET A 188 -17.57 -0.14 25.26
CA MET A 188 -16.55 0.29 26.23
C MET A 188 -15.09 0.02 25.83
N ASP A 189 -14.86 -0.65 24.73
CA ASP A 189 -13.53 -0.72 24.07
C ASP A 189 -13.75 -1.17 22.62
N GLY A 190 -13.04 -0.63 21.65
CA GLY A 190 -12.96 -1.20 20.31
C GLY A 190 -12.34 -2.60 20.38
N ASP A 191 -12.97 -3.46 21.16
CA ASP A 191 -12.45 -4.71 21.67
C ASP A 191 -12.28 -5.71 20.53
N ILE A 192 -11.05 -6.09 20.38
CA ILE A 192 -10.71 -7.33 19.70
C ILE A 192 -11.45 -8.44 20.46
N GLN A 193 -12.62 -8.82 19.96
CA GLN A 193 -13.37 -9.93 20.54
C GLN A 193 -12.54 -11.21 20.38
N PRO A 194 -12.18 -11.88 21.48
CA PRO A 194 -11.46 -13.14 21.37
C PRO A 194 -12.34 -14.16 20.63
N ILE A 195 -11.68 -14.99 19.82
CA ILE A 195 -12.38 -16.06 19.09
C ILE A 195 -12.97 -17.05 20.14
N PRO A 196 -14.28 -17.24 20.21
CA PRO A 196 -14.88 -18.20 21.12
C PRO A 196 -14.32 -19.60 20.89
N ARG A 197 -14.20 -20.39 21.94
CA ARG A 197 -13.65 -21.74 21.86
C ARG A 197 -14.46 -22.64 20.90
N GLU A 198 -15.78 -22.50 20.88
CA GLU A 198 -16.66 -23.26 20.01
C GLU A 198 -16.38 -22.94 18.51
N ASP A 199 -16.17 -21.67 18.17
CA ASP A 199 -15.86 -21.28 16.78
C ASP A 199 -14.47 -21.75 16.37
N TYR A 200 -13.51 -21.73 17.30
CA TYR A 200 -12.18 -22.30 17.06
C TYR A 200 -12.27 -23.82 16.81
N GLU A 201 -13.00 -24.58 17.63
CA GLU A 201 -13.15 -26.03 17.47
C GLU A 201 -13.83 -26.37 16.14
N ARG A 202 -14.90 -25.67 15.76
CA ARG A 202 -15.54 -25.80 14.44
C ARG A 202 -14.58 -25.49 13.28
N LEU A 203 -13.73 -24.48 13.44
CA LEU A 203 -12.72 -24.14 12.43
C LEU A 203 -11.70 -25.27 12.25
N ILE A 204 -11.21 -25.83 13.35
CA ILE A 204 -10.24 -26.94 13.30
C ILE A 204 -10.87 -28.18 12.65
N GLU A 205 -12.09 -28.53 13.02
CA GLU A 205 -12.83 -29.65 12.41
C GLU A 205 -13.00 -29.44 10.89
N PHE A 206 -13.46 -28.27 10.48
CA PHE A 206 -13.58 -27.94 9.05
C PHE A 206 -12.26 -28.06 8.29
N LEU A 207 -11.15 -27.64 8.90
CA LEU A 207 -9.84 -27.62 8.26
C LEU A 207 -9.24 -29.04 8.13
N GLN A 208 -9.69 -30.02 8.89
CA GLN A 208 -9.23 -31.40 8.74
C GLN A 208 -9.48 -31.95 7.33
N ASP A 209 -10.62 -31.61 6.75
CA ASP A 209 -10.99 -32.06 5.41
C ASP A 209 -10.57 -31.06 4.32
N TYR A 210 -10.57 -29.75 4.65
CA TYR A 210 -10.39 -28.72 3.64
C TYR A 210 -8.91 -28.32 3.44
N ASN A 211 -8.14 -28.12 4.52
CA ASN A 211 -6.74 -27.70 4.48
C ASN A 211 -5.96 -28.10 5.74
N PRO A 212 -5.68 -29.41 5.92
CA PRO A 212 -4.98 -29.90 7.12
C PRO A 212 -3.66 -29.18 7.43
N PRO A 213 -2.82 -28.77 6.45
CA PRO A 213 -1.60 -28.05 6.73
C PRO A 213 -1.78 -26.69 7.43
N ALA A 214 -2.97 -26.09 7.37
CA ALA A 214 -3.26 -24.81 8.03
C ALA A 214 -3.55 -24.97 9.53
N ILE A 215 -3.85 -26.20 10.00
CA ILE A 215 -4.27 -26.44 11.38
C ILE A 215 -3.19 -26.02 12.37
N LEU A 216 -1.97 -26.54 12.24
CA LEU A 216 -0.90 -26.29 13.21
C LEU A 216 -0.54 -24.80 13.36
N PRO A 217 -0.37 -24.00 12.30
CA PRO A 217 -0.16 -22.56 12.44
C PRO A 217 -1.32 -21.83 13.11
N ILE A 218 -2.55 -22.24 12.84
CA ILE A 218 -3.73 -21.66 13.46
C ILE A 218 -3.78 -21.99 14.97
N GLN A 219 -3.46 -23.24 15.33
CA GLN A 219 -3.34 -23.65 16.73
C GLN A 219 -2.27 -22.84 17.47
N ILE A 220 -1.10 -22.69 16.86
CA ILE A 220 -0.01 -21.89 17.44
C ILE A 220 -0.46 -20.41 17.58
N ALA A 221 -1.12 -19.85 16.56
CA ALA A 221 -1.60 -18.48 16.61
C ALA A 221 -2.66 -18.28 17.71
N TYR A 222 -3.58 -19.24 17.85
CA TYR A 222 -4.66 -19.19 18.84
C TYR A 222 -4.14 -19.30 20.29
N TYR A 223 -3.30 -20.30 20.58
CA TYR A 223 -2.81 -20.55 21.95
C TYR A 223 -1.67 -19.63 22.39
N ALA A 224 -0.86 -19.11 21.48
CA ALA A 224 0.26 -18.22 21.81
C ALA A 224 0.05 -16.76 21.40
N GLY A 225 -1.13 -16.39 20.88
CA GLY A 225 -1.42 -15.01 20.49
C GLY A 225 -0.51 -14.46 19.38
N LEU A 226 -0.08 -15.32 18.44
CA LEU A 226 0.84 -14.92 17.38
C LEU A 226 0.09 -14.45 16.14
N ARG A 227 0.69 -13.49 15.42
CA ARG A 227 0.23 -13.20 14.06
C ARG A 227 0.49 -14.39 13.17
N ILE A 228 -0.42 -14.68 12.21
CA ILE A 228 -0.30 -15.84 11.32
C ILE A 228 1.05 -15.90 10.60
N GLY A 229 1.58 -14.77 10.15
CA GLY A 229 2.91 -14.73 9.52
C GLY A 229 4.06 -15.06 10.47
N GLU A 230 3.91 -14.79 11.75
CA GLU A 230 4.88 -15.14 12.79
C GLU A 230 4.78 -16.63 13.13
N ALA A 231 3.57 -17.16 13.27
CA ALA A 231 3.33 -18.59 13.47
C ALA A 231 3.88 -19.43 12.30
N CYS A 232 3.63 -18.99 11.06
CA CYS A 232 4.21 -19.62 9.87
C CYS A 232 5.74 -19.48 9.79
N GLY A 233 6.32 -18.48 10.45
CA GLY A 233 7.75 -18.20 10.46
C GLY A 233 8.53 -18.95 11.54
N LEU A 234 7.87 -19.72 12.43
CA LEU A 234 8.54 -20.48 13.49
C LEU A 234 9.37 -21.63 12.93
N ALA A 235 10.46 -21.92 13.58
CA ALA A 235 11.29 -23.10 13.36
C ALA A 235 11.46 -23.85 14.69
N TRP A 236 11.76 -25.14 14.66
CA TRP A 236 11.91 -25.92 15.88
C TRP A 236 13.02 -25.40 16.83
N GLN A 237 14.03 -24.75 16.30
CA GLN A 237 15.05 -24.06 17.11
C GLN A 237 14.51 -22.85 17.89
N ASP A 238 13.33 -22.34 17.50
CA ASP A 238 12.65 -21.23 18.16
C ASP A 238 11.65 -21.73 19.22
N VAL A 239 11.48 -23.05 19.35
CA VAL A 239 10.52 -23.71 20.26
C VAL A 239 11.29 -24.37 21.40
N ASN A 240 11.09 -23.89 22.61
CA ASN A 240 11.55 -24.53 23.81
C ASN A 240 10.37 -25.24 24.51
N LEU A 241 10.32 -26.57 24.39
CA LEU A 241 9.24 -27.37 24.97
C LEU A 241 9.40 -27.61 26.47
N GLU A 242 10.59 -27.46 27.02
CA GLU A 242 10.87 -27.63 28.44
C GLU A 242 10.47 -26.37 29.24
N GLU A 243 10.84 -25.20 28.72
CA GLU A 243 10.48 -23.91 29.30
C GLU A 243 9.13 -23.39 28.77
N GLN A 244 8.47 -24.11 27.88
CA GLN A 244 7.19 -23.76 27.27
C GLN A 244 7.16 -22.35 26.66
N CYS A 245 8.20 -22.00 25.88
CA CYS A 245 8.31 -20.68 25.29
C CYS A 245 8.69 -20.72 23.79
N LEU A 246 8.26 -19.68 23.06
CA LEU A 246 8.54 -19.46 21.64
C LEU A 246 9.39 -18.20 21.47
N THR A 247 10.45 -18.28 20.68
CA THR A 247 11.24 -17.11 20.30
C THR A 247 10.78 -16.59 18.93
N ILE A 248 10.14 -15.43 18.91
CA ILE A 248 9.57 -14.84 17.70
C ILE A 248 10.57 -13.87 17.10
N ARG A 249 11.22 -14.26 16.00
CA ARG A 249 12.26 -13.45 15.34
C ARG A 249 11.99 -13.17 13.87
N ARG A 250 11.06 -13.88 13.23
CA ARG A 250 10.77 -13.74 11.80
C ARG A 250 9.27 -13.85 11.51
N SER A 251 8.88 -13.41 10.31
CA SER A 251 7.52 -13.53 9.80
C SER A 251 7.56 -13.93 8.33
N ILE A 252 6.70 -14.84 7.92
CA ILE A 252 6.52 -15.23 6.52
C ILE A 252 5.34 -14.46 5.93
N ARG A 253 5.50 -13.99 4.69
CA ARG A 253 4.46 -13.34 3.90
C ARG A 253 4.48 -13.88 2.48
N TYR A 254 3.29 -14.07 1.92
CA TYR A 254 3.17 -14.41 0.50
C TYR A 254 3.29 -13.15 -0.36
N ASP A 255 4.13 -13.19 -1.36
CA ASP A 255 4.25 -12.17 -2.39
C ASP A 255 3.52 -12.63 -3.65
N GLY A 256 2.32 -12.07 -3.88
CA GLY A 256 1.47 -12.43 -5.01
C GLY A 256 2.09 -12.08 -6.37
N SER A 257 2.97 -11.05 -6.43
CA SER A 257 3.62 -10.65 -7.68
C SER A 257 4.75 -11.60 -8.09
N ARG A 258 5.41 -12.20 -7.11
CA ARG A 258 6.51 -13.16 -7.31
C ARG A 258 6.08 -14.62 -7.13
N HIS A 259 4.82 -14.85 -6.79
CA HIS A 259 4.25 -16.17 -6.46
C HIS A 259 5.09 -17.00 -5.49
N LYS A 260 5.66 -16.34 -4.47
CA LYS A 260 6.52 -16.99 -3.47
C LYS A 260 6.35 -16.41 -2.06
N ASN A 261 6.69 -17.25 -1.07
CA ASN A 261 6.79 -16.81 0.31
C ASN A 261 8.09 -16.05 0.54
N ILE A 262 7.99 -14.90 1.23
CA ILE A 262 9.14 -14.09 1.63
C ILE A 262 9.26 -14.16 3.14
N ILE A 263 10.46 -14.53 3.61
CA ILE A 263 10.83 -14.48 5.02
C ILE A 263 11.41 -13.10 5.31
N GLY A 264 10.92 -12.47 6.36
CA GLY A 264 11.40 -11.18 6.81
C GLY A 264 11.35 -11.04 8.33
N PRO A 265 11.83 -9.92 8.86
CA PRO A 265 11.71 -9.64 10.29
C PRO A 265 10.22 -9.42 10.66
N THR A 266 9.92 -9.51 11.95
CA THR A 266 8.60 -9.13 12.50
C THR A 266 8.27 -7.67 12.17
N LYS A 267 6.99 -7.29 12.20
CA LYS A 267 6.52 -5.92 11.88
C LYS A 267 7.28 -4.83 12.66
N ARG A 268 7.66 -5.11 13.91
CA ARG A 268 8.42 -4.17 14.76
C ARG A 268 9.94 -4.38 14.73
N LYS A 269 10.43 -5.34 13.94
CA LYS A 269 11.86 -5.73 13.86
C LYS A 269 12.48 -6.11 15.21
N LYS A 270 11.66 -6.49 16.20
CA LYS A 270 12.10 -6.90 17.54
C LYS A 270 11.89 -8.39 17.72
N VAL A 271 12.88 -9.05 18.33
CA VAL A 271 12.76 -10.42 18.84
C VAL A 271 12.01 -10.35 20.15
N ARG A 272 11.09 -11.30 20.38
CA ARG A 272 10.37 -11.44 21.65
C ARG A 272 10.19 -12.92 21.99
N ILE A 273 10.05 -13.20 23.25
CA ILE A 273 9.69 -14.50 23.79
C ILE A 273 8.22 -14.45 24.15
N VAL A 274 7.50 -15.55 23.90
CA VAL A 274 6.10 -15.73 24.21
C VAL A 274 5.93 -17.08 24.88
N ASP A 275 5.38 -17.09 26.08
CA ASP A 275 5.11 -18.31 26.83
C ASP A 275 3.83 -18.98 26.34
N PHE A 276 3.73 -20.29 26.50
CA PHE A 276 2.52 -21.05 26.15
C PHE A 276 2.27 -22.19 27.17
N GLY A 277 1.03 -22.68 27.20
CA GLY A 277 0.61 -23.68 28.17
C GLY A 277 0.70 -25.13 27.64
N ASP A 278 0.28 -26.05 28.51
CA ASP A 278 0.36 -27.51 28.29
C ASP A 278 -0.37 -27.97 27.02
N THR A 279 -1.51 -27.37 26.70
CA THR A 279 -2.27 -27.71 25.49
C THR A 279 -1.43 -27.54 24.22
N LEU A 280 -0.76 -26.40 24.09
CA LEU A 280 0.11 -26.18 22.93
C LEU A 280 1.37 -27.04 22.98
N THR A 281 1.86 -27.35 24.16
CA THR A 281 2.98 -28.29 24.35
C THR A 281 2.67 -29.65 23.73
N GLU A 282 1.52 -30.22 24.03
CA GLU A 282 1.11 -31.54 23.48
C GLU A 282 0.87 -31.47 21.97
N ILE A 283 0.27 -30.41 21.48
CA ILE A 283 0.10 -30.18 20.03
C ILE A 283 1.46 -30.13 19.32
N LEU A 284 2.42 -29.38 19.86
CA LEU A 284 3.76 -29.25 19.27
C LEU A 284 4.54 -30.57 19.35
N LYS A 285 4.45 -31.32 20.46
CA LYS A 285 5.05 -32.65 20.56
C LYS A 285 4.49 -33.62 19.53
N ALA A 286 3.15 -33.61 19.33
CA ALA A 286 2.49 -34.45 18.33
C ALA A 286 2.93 -34.07 16.91
N ALA A 287 2.95 -32.76 16.60
CA ALA A 287 3.39 -32.24 15.30
C ALA A 287 4.87 -32.60 15.01
N ARG A 288 5.75 -32.53 16.01
CA ARG A 288 7.16 -32.92 15.88
C ARG A 288 7.31 -34.42 15.59
N ARG A 289 6.54 -35.26 16.28
CA ARG A 289 6.53 -36.72 16.04
C ARG A 289 6.07 -37.05 14.63
N GLU A 290 4.98 -36.43 14.17
CA GLU A 290 4.43 -36.66 12.84
C GLU A 290 5.40 -36.22 11.73
N GLN A 291 6.06 -35.10 11.92
CA GLN A 291 7.06 -34.64 10.98
C GLN A 291 8.28 -35.55 10.92
N LEU A 292 8.73 -36.08 12.06
CA LEU A 292 9.83 -37.06 12.10
C LEU A 292 9.45 -38.35 11.37
N LYS A 293 8.21 -38.86 11.57
CA LYS A 293 7.70 -40.02 10.82
C LYS A 293 7.71 -39.76 9.31
N SER A 294 7.17 -38.62 8.88
CA SER A 294 7.15 -38.24 7.46
C SER A 294 8.57 -38.15 6.90
N ARG A 295 9.51 -37.61 7.66
CA ARG A 295 10.91 -37.54 7.25
C ARG A 295 11.55 -38.93 7.11
N MET A 296 11.24 -39.85 8.00
CA MET A 296 11.71 -41.22 7.91
C MET A 296 11.06 -41.97 6.72
N GLN A 297 9.77 -41.76 6.49
CA GLN A 297 9.01 -42.43 5.41
C GLN A 297 9.49 -41.98 4.03
N TYR A 298 9.74 -40.70 3.83
CA TYR A 298 10.09 -40.14 2.51
C TYR A 298 11.61 -40.04 2.28
N GLY A 299 12.46 -40.22 3.31
CA GLY A 299 13.91 -40.25 3.19
C GLY A 299 14.46 -39.05 2.38
N GLU A 300 15.17 -39.37 1.29
CA GLU A 300 15.75 -38.35 0.39
C GLU A 300 14.69 -37.55 -0.37
N LEU A 301 13.50 -38.11 -0.59
CA LEU A 301 12.39 -37.42 -1.22
C LEU A 301 11.68 -36.44 -0.27
N TYR A 302 12.00 -36.47 1.01
CA TYR A 302 11.52 -35.48 1.95
C TYR A 302 12.13 -34.12 1.64
N HIS A 303 11.34 -33.24 1.03
CA HIS A 303 11.79 -31.91 0.64
C HIS A 303 12.13 -31.05 1.85
N ARG A 304 13.38 -31.13 2.33
CA ARG A 304 13.96 -30.19 3.29
C ARG A 304 13.92 -28.74 2.80
N ASN A 305 13.65 -28.57 1.54
CA ASN A 305 14.13 -27.42 0.75
C ASN A 305 13.16 -26.30 0.60
N TYR A 306 12.05 -26.28 1.30
CA TYR A 306 11.48 -24.95 1.34
C TYR A 306 12.16 -24.08 2.39
N TYR A 307 12.77 -24.69 3.41
CA TYR A 307 13.55 -23.94 4.40
C TYR A 307 14.45 -24.94 5.15
N LYS A 308 15.70 -24.61 5.36
CA LYS A 308 16.72 -25.47 5.99
C LYS A 308 16.39 -25.96 7.41
N GLU A 309 15.33 -25.47 8.01
CA GLU A 309 14.91 -25.80 9.36
C GLU A 309 13.37 -25.80 9.40
N VAL A 310 12.85 -26.88 9.87
CA VAL A 310 11.47 -27.22 10.17
C VAL A 310 10.45 -26.09 9.98
N HIS A 311 9.87 -26.06 8.83
CA HIS A 311 8.69 -25.26 8.58
C HIS A 311 7.45 -26.10 8.80
N VAL A 312 6.52 -25.52 9.54
CA VAL A 312 5.13 -25.84 9.38
C VAL A 312 4.84 -25.61 7.90
N ASN A 313 4.76 -26.70 7.12
CA ASN A 313 4.53 -26.67 5.68
C ASN A 313 3.15 -26.09 5.39
N LEU A 314 3.03 -24.76 5.43
CA LEU A 314 1.93 -24.11 4.77
C LEU A 314 2.23 -24.09 3.26
N LYS A 315 1.98 -25.20 2.58
CA LYS A 315 1.53 -25.13 1.21
C LYS A 315 0.13 -24.50 1.24
N ILE A 316 0.07 -23.17 1.24
CA ILE A 316 -1.08 -22.51 0.65
C ILE A 316 -0.93 -22.83 -0.84
N SER A 317 -1.48 -23.97 -1.23
CA SER A 317 -1.61 -24.32 -2.64
C SER A 317 -2.64 -23.34 -3.22
N THR A 318 -2.17 -22.23 -3.77
CA THR A 318 -2.91 -21.50 -4.79
C THR A 318 -2.88 -22.31 -6.09
N SER A 319 -3.25 -23.60 -6.04
CA SER A 319 -3.60 -24.32 -7.24
C SER A 319 -4.98 -23.83 -7.65
N THR A 320 -5.02 -22.96 -8.62
CA THR A 320 -6.16 -22.50 -9.41
C THR A 320 -6.82 -23.64 -10.19
N SER A 321 -7.17 -24.73 -9.53
CA SER A 321 -7.93 -25.81 -10.12
C SER A 321 -9.08 -26.27 -9.22
N TYR A 322 -9.74 -25.30 -8.60
CA TYR A 322 -11.02 -25.58 -7.97
C TYR A 322 -12.13 -25.05 -8.87
N GLY A 323 -13.00 -25.98 -9.29
CA GLY A 323 -14.26 -25.66 -9.95
C GLY A 323 -15.01 -24.57 -9.17
N THR A 324 -15.84 -23.83 -9.89
CA THR A 324 -16.68 -22.75 -9.34
C THR A 324 -17.28 -23.15 -7.99
N PRO A 325 -17.03 -22.38 -6.91
CA PRO A 325 -17.56 -22.73 -5.59
C PRO A 325 -19.08 -22.72 -5.61
N THR A 326 -19.69 -23.74 -5.07
CA THR A 326 -21.15 -23.78 -4.89
C THR A 326 -21.60 -22.67 -3.92
N PRO A 327 -22.84 -22.17 -4.01
CA PRO A 327 -23.34 -21.11 -3.11
C PRO A 327 -23.16 -21.40 -1.61
N ALA A 328 -23.20 -22.67 -1.20
CA ALA A 328 -22.95 -23.09 0.18
C ALA A 328 -21.49 -22.91 0.63
N THR A 329 -20.50 -23.12 -0.27
CA THR A 329 -19.08 -22.88 -0.01
C THR A 329 -18.76 -21.38 0.03
N CYS A 330 -19.44 -20.54 -0.77
CA CYS A 330 -19.28 -19.10 -0.75
C CYS A 330 -19.75 -18.46 0.58
N SER A 331 -20.85 -18.95 1.16
CA SER A 331 -21.36 -18.50 2.47
C SER A 331 -20.38 -18.84 3.61
N ARG A 332 -19.82 -20.07 3.61
CA ARG A 332 -18.81 -20.49 4.59
C ARG A 332 -17.48 -19.76 4.43
N MET A 333 -17.04 -19.45 3.21
CA MET A 333 -15.85 -18.63 2.97
C MET A 333 -16.02 -17.17 3.43
N GLY A 334 -17.25 -16.63 3.39
CA GLY A 334 -17.57 -15.30 3.92
C GLY A 334 -17.38 -15.20 5.43
N GLN A 335 -17.74 -16.24 6.17
CA GLN A 335 -17.52 -16.33 7.62
C GLN A 335 -16.03 -16.45 7.97
N LEU A 336 -15.27 -17.28 7.25
CA LEU A 336 -13.83 -17.40 7.42
C LEU A 336 -13.08 -16.08 7.14
N ARG A 337 -13.47 -15.33 6.11
CA ARG A 337 -12.91 -14.00 5.85
C ARG A 337 -13.18 -12.99 6.96
N LYS A 338 -14.32 -13.08 7.65
CA LYS A 338 -14.59 -12.25 8.84
C LYS A 338 -13.69 -12.61 10.01
N MET A 339 -13.48 -13.90 10.27
CA MET A 339 -12.57 -14.38 11.33
C MET A 339 -11.11 -13.96 11.09
N TYR A 340 -10.61 -13.98 9.82
CA TYR A 340 -9.25 -13.56 9.48
C TYR A 340 -9.03 -12.05 9.43
N ARG A 341 -10.08 -11.23 9.40
CA ARG A 341 -9.92 -9.76 9.44
C ARG A 341 -9.69 -9.24 10.84
N ASN A 342 -10.08 -9.98 11.85
CA ASN A 342 -9.96 -9.58 13.26
C ASN A 342 -8.70 -10.15 13.94
N CYS A 343 -7.92 -11.00 13.25
CA CYS A 343 -6.56 -11.41 13.60
C CYS A 343 -5.53 -10.66 12.74
#